data_88269ce84193359215b787ad915ae073
#
_entry.id   88269ce84193359215b787ad915ae073
#
_cell.length_a   1.000
_cell.length_b   1.000
_cell.length_c   1.000
_cell.angle_alpha   90.00
_cell.angle_beta   90.00
_cell.angle_gamma   90.00
#
_symmetry.space_group_name_H-M   'P 1'
#
loop_
_entity.id
_entity.type
_entity.pdbx_description
1 polymer ?
#
loop_
_entity_poly.entity_id
_entity_poly.type
_entity_poly.pdbx_seq_one_letter_code
_entity_poly.pdbx_strand_id
1 'polypeptide(L)'
;MTLYPKLILDALATVRYPGTGKNLVEAEMVADNLRIDGMSVSFSLIFEKPTDPFMKSMVKAAETAIHTYVSPDVQVTVATESKQA
;
A
#
# COMPACT_ATOMS: atom_id res chain seq x y z
N MET A 1 7.64 19.01 4.25
CA MET A 1 6.64 18.41 3.35
C MET A 1 5.48 17.89 4.17
N THR A 2 4.27 18.23 3.77
CA THR A 2 3.07 17.74 4.47
C THR A 2 2.53 16.51 3.78
N LEU A 3 2.42 15.41 4.51
CA LEU A 3 1.84 14.19 3.98
C LEU A 3 0.32 14.20 4.19
N TYR A 4 -0.41 13.68 3.22
CA TYR A 4 -1.85 13.55 3.31
C TYR A 4 -2.29 12.25 2.59
N PRO A 5 -3.46 11.70 2.96
CA PRO A 5 -3.86 10.37 2.45
C PRO A 5 -3.91 10.27 0.92
N LYS A 6 -4.38 11.30 0.24
CA LYS A 6 -4.46 11.26 -1.22
C LYS A 6 -3.08 11.10 -1.86
N LEU A 7 -2.06 11.74 -1.29
CA LEU A 7 -0.69 11.63 -1.80
C LEU A 7 -0.22 10.18 -1.75
N ILE A 8 -0.51 9.49 -0.65
CA ILE A 8 -0.16 8.10 -0.48
C ILE A 8 -0.95 7.22 -1.45
N LEU A 9 -2.26 7.47 -1.56
CA LEU A 9 -3.10 6.69 -2.47
C LEU A 9 -2.68 6.89 -3.94
N ASP A 10 -2.29 8.09 -4.33
CA ASP A 10 -1.79 8.35 -5.68
C ASP A 10 -0.50 7.55 -5.95
N ALA A 11 0.39 7.46 -4.97
CA ALA A 11 1.58 6.64 -5.10
C ALA A 11 1.23 5.16 -5.23
N LEU A 12 0.30 4.68 -4.41
CA LEU A 12 -0.14 3.28 -4.45
C LEU A 12 -0.88 2.95 -5.75
N ALA A 13 -1.49 3.94 -6.39
CA ALA A 13 -2.18 3.72 -7.67
C ALA A 13 -1.20 3.37 -8.80
N THR A 14 0.10 3.56 -8.59
CA THR A 14 1.12 3.14 -9.57
C THR A 14 1.48 1.67 -9.45
N VAL A 15 1.08 1.03 -8.36
CA VAL A 15 1.37 -0.38 -8.10
C VAL A 15 0.23 -1.24 -8.60
N ARG A 16 0.52 -2.19 -9.48
CA ARG A 16 -0.50 -3.09 -10.03
C ARG A 16 -0.41 -4.46 -9.40
N TYR A 17 -1.56 -5.02 -9.10
CA TYR A 17 -1.66 -6.39 -8.61
C TYR A 17 -1.71 -7.34 -9.81
N PRO A 18 -0.71 -8.23 -9.96
CA PRO A 18 -0.63 -9.08 -11.15
C PRO A 18 -1.79 -10.07 -11.29
N GLY A 19 -2.45 -10.41 -10.18
CA GLY A 19 -3.59 -11.33 -10.24
C GLY A 19 -4.82 -10.76 -10.91
N THR A 20 -5.02 -9.44 -10.86
CA THR A 20 -6.20 -8.78 -11.43
C THR A 20 -5.86 -7.78 -12.52
N GLY A 21 -4.61 -7.32 -12.60
CA GLY A 21 -4.21 -6.27 -13.52
C GLY A 21 -4.63 -4.87 -13.08
N LYS A 22 -5.32 -4.75 -11.96
CA LYS A 22 -5.74 -3.46 -11.42
C LYS A 22 -4.73 -2.94 -10.41
N ASN A 23 -4.67 -1.62 -10.22
CA ASN A 23 -3.81 -1.07 -9.20
C ASN A 23 -4.39 -1.35 -7.81
N LEU A 24 -3.59 -1.11 -6.76
CA LEU A 24 -4.01 -1.41 -5.38
C LEU A 24 -5.26 -0.63 -4.97
N VAL A 25 -5.41 0.59 -5.45
CA VAL A 25 -6.57 1.42 -5.12
C VAL A 25 -7.81 0.94 -5.83
N GLU A 26 -7.72 0.64 -7.13
CA GLU A 26 -8.84 0.13 -7.91
C GLU A 26 -9.30 -1.25 -7.44
N ALA A 27 -8.36 -2.08 -7.01
CA ALA A 27 -8.66 -3.42 -6.51
C ALA A 27 -9.19 -3.40 -5.06
N GLU A 28 -9.30 -2.21 -4.46
CA GLU A 28 -9.74 -2.03 -3.09
C GLU A 28 -8.90 -2.83 -2.09
N MET A 29 -7.60 -2.92 -2.38
CA MET A 29 -6.67 -3.67 -1.52
C MET A 29 -6.07 -2.81 -0.42
N VAL A 30 -6.29 -1.50 -0.44
CA VAL A 30 -5.82 -0.60 0.61
C VAL A 30 -6.91 -0.45 1.65
N ALA A 31 -6.58 -0.82 2.90
CA ALA A 31 -7.54 -0.72 4.00
C ALA A 31 -7.76 0.74 4.41
N ASP A 32 -8.89 1.00 5.07
CA ASP A 32 -9.28 2.34 5.52
C ASP A 32 -8.49 2.82 6.73
N ASN A 33 -7.52 2.04 7.20
CA ASN A 33 -6.74 2.37 8.39
C ASN A 33 -5.45 3.13 8.08
N LEU A 34 -5.39 3.79 6.94
CA LEU A 34 -4.24 4.60 6.57
C LEU A 34 -4.02 5.72 7.59
N ARG A 35 -2.82 5.76 8.15
CA ARG A 35 -2.44 6.79 9.12
C ARG A 35 -1.15 7.46 8.71
N ILE A 36 -1.09 8.75 8.94
CA ILE A 36 0.09 9.56 8.68
C ILE A 36 0.44 10.29 9.97
N ASP A 37 1.67 10.12 10.41
CA ASP A 37 2.19 10.78 11.62
C ASP A 37 3.55 11.38 11.28
N GLY A 38 3.56 12.68 10.98
CA GLY A 38 4.78 13.36 10.54
C GLY A 38 5.29 12.76 9.23
N MET A 39 6.44 12.11 9.28
CA MET A 39 7.05 11.44 8.13
C MET A 39 6.83 9.92 8.19
N SER A 40 5.91 9.45 9.02
CA SER A 40 5.59 8.04 9.12
C SER A 40 4.23 7.76 8.52
N VAL A 41 4.14 6.73 7.70
CA VAL A 41 2.90 6.30 7.07
C VAL A 41 2.68 4.83 7.41
N SER A 42 1.47 4.51 7.85
CA SER A 42 1.12 3.11 8.11
C SER A 42 -0.25 2.81 7.49
N PHE A 43 -0.35 1.64 6.92
CA PHE A 43 -1.60 1.17 6.34
C PHE A 43 -1.54 -0.36 6.19
N SER A 44 -2.68 -0.95 5.84
CA SER A 44 -2.76 -2.39 5.61
C SER A 44 -3.16 -2.66 4.16
N LEU A 45 -2.62 -3.72 3.60
CA LEU A 45 -3.04 -4.25 2.32
C LEU A 45 -3.93 -5.48 2.57
N ILE A 46 -5.06 -5.53 1.89
CA ILE A 46 -6.04 -6.60 2.04
C ILE A 46 -5.92 -7.54 0.85
N PHE A 47 -5.67 -8.82 1.13
CA PHE A 47 -5.57 -9.86 0.12
C PHE A 47 -6.76 -10.81 0.26
N GLU A 48 -7.12 -11.49 -0.82
CA GLU A 48 -8.22 -12.44 -0.77
C GLU A 48 -7.86 -13.70 0.02
N LYS A 49 -6.58 -14.11 -0.05
CA LYS A 49 -6.11 -15.32 0.62
C LYS A 49 -4.92 -15.01 1.51
N PRO A 50 -4.83 -15.62 2.71
CA PRO A 50 -3.69 -15.40 3.59
C PRO A 50 -2.37 -15.96 3.04
N THR A 51 -2.43 -16.85 2.06
CA THR A 51 -1.26 -17.46 1.43
C THR A 51 -1.00 -16.93 0.03
N ASP A 52 -1.43 -15.71 -0.26
CA ASP A 52 -1.22 -15.09 -1.57
C ASP A 52 0.28 -15.00 -1.88
N PRO A 53 0.74 -15.60 -2.99
CA PRO A 53 2.17 -15.59 -3.33
C PRO A 53 2.70 -14.19 -3.67
N PHE A 54 1.82 -13.25 -4.00
CA PHE A 54 2.22 -11.88 -4.32
C PHE A 54 2.26 -10.95 -3.11
N MET A 55 1.90 -11.44 -1.92
CA MET A 55 1.78 -10.62 -0.73
C MET A 55 3.05 -9.83 -0.42
N LYS A 56 4.20 -10.51 -0.34
CA LYS A 56 5.47 -9.85 -0.05
C LYS A 56 5.88 -8.88 -1.15
N SER A 57 5.65 -9.26 -2.41
CA SER A 57 5.97 -8.41 -3.55
C SER A 57 5.14 -7.14 -3.54
N MET A 58 3.87 -7.23 -3.19
CA MET A 58 2.99 -6.07 -3.12
C MET A 58 3.39 -5.13 -2.00
N VAL A 59 3.74 -5.66 -0.83
CA VAL A 59 4.22 -4.85 0.29
C VAL A 59 5.47 -4.06 -0.12
N LYS A 60 6.43 -4.74 -0.72
CA LYS A 60 7.67 -4.10 -1.15
C LYS A 60 7.42 -3.07 -2.26
N ALA A 61 6.54 -3.40 -3.22
CA ALA A 61 6.20 -2.48 -4.30
C ALA A 61 5.50 -1.24 -3.76
N ALA A 62 4.62 -1.38 -2.78
CA ALA A 62 3.95 -0.26 -2.14
C ALA A 62 4.95 0.66 -1.44
N GLU A 63 5.88 0.09 -0.69
CA GLU A 63 6.93 0.87 -0.03
C GLU A 63 7.78 1.62 -1.06
N THR A 64 8.19 0.93 -2.12
CA THR A 64 9.00 1.53 -3.18
C THR A 64 8.26 2.66 -3.88
N ALA A 65 6.97 2.47 -4.16
CA ALA A 65 6.15 3.50 -4.80
C ALA A 65 6.09 4.77 -3.94
N ILE A 66 5.87 4.60 -2.64
CA ILE A 66 5.81 5.75 -1.73
C ILE A 66 7.17 6.47 -1.68
N HIS A 67 8.27 5.71 -1.58
CA HIS A 67 9.61 6.30 -1.56
C HIS A 67 9.95 7.01 -2.87
N THR A 68 9.42 6.54 -4.00
CA THR A 68 9.68 7.11 -5.31
C THR A 68 8.83 8.36 -5.57
N TYR A 69 7.54 8.30 -5.26
CA TYR A 69 6.57 9.33 -5.65
C TYR A 69 6.27 10.34 -4.54
N VAL A 70 6.55 10.00 -3.30
CA VAL A 70 6.32 10.91 -2.17
C VAL A 70 7.67 11.43 -1.67
N SER A 71 8.42 10.60 -0.96
CA SER A 71 9.73 10.98 -0.44
C SER A 71 10.49 9.74 0.02
N PRO A 72 11.80 9.66 -0.24
CA PRO A 72 12.61 8.55 0.27
C PRO A 72 12.81 8.59 1.79
N ASP A 73 12.52 9.72 2.42
CA ASP A 73 12.67 9.88 3.87
C ASP A 73 11.44 9.42 4.65
N VAL A 74 10.34 9.11 3.96
CA VAL A 74 9.12 8.63 4.60
C VAL A 74 9.32 7.21 5.14
N GLN A 75 8.94 7.00 6.39
CA GLN A 75 8.92 5.66 6.95
C GLN A 75 7.58 5.01 6.65
N VAL A 76 7.61 3.87 5.99
CA VAL A 76 6.40 3.17 5.57
C VAL A 76 6.27 1.87 6.34
N THR A 77 5.13 1.68 6.97
CA THR A 77 4.78 0.44 7.64
C THR A 77 3.57 -0.15 6.94
N VAL A 78 3.72 -1.33 6.37
CA VAL A 78 2.65 -2.01 5.67
C VAL A 78 2.31 -3.30 6.40
N ALA A 79 1.07 -3.40 6.88
CA ALA A 79 0.54 -4.63 7.43
C ALA A 79 -0.20 -5.38 6.34
N THR A 80 -0.41 -6.65 6.52
CA THR A 80 -1.18 -7.47 5.58
C THR A 80 -2.38 -8.08 6.28
N GLU A 81 -3.51 -8.08 5.59
CA GLU A 81 -4.74 -8.68 6.08
C GLU A 81 -5.33 -9.54 4.97
N SER A 82 -6.16 -10.50 5.32
CA SER A 82 -6.85 -11.31 4.32
C SER A 82 -8.35 -11.27 4.57
N LYS A 83 -9.12 -11.38 3.47
CA LYS A 83 -10.58 -11.42 3.56
C LYS A 83 -11.09 -12.76 4.07
N GLN A 84 -10.29 -13.80 3.93
CA GLN A 84 -10.64 -15.13 4.47
C GLN A 84 -10.22 -15.22 5.93
N ALA A 85 -11.15 -15.60 6.75
CA ALA A 85 -10.88 -15.84 8.16
C ALA A 85 -10.29 -17.24 8.35
#